data_e0a033c76559e226fd9834b257219115
#
_entry.id   e0a033c76559e226fd9834b257219115
#
_cell.length_a   1.000
_cell.length_b   1.000
_cell.length_c   1.000
_cell.angle_alpha   90.00
_cell.angle_beta   90.00
_cell.angle_gamma   90.00
#
_symmetry.space_group_name_H-M   'P 1'
#
loop_
_entity.id
_entity.type
_entity.pdbx_description
1 polymer ?
#
loop_
_entity_poly.entity_id
_entity_poly.type
_entity_poly.pdbx_seq_one_letter_code
_entity_poly.pdbx_strand_id
1 'polypeptide(L)'
;MAGSRHNAAVAQKPALPLDVQNSYRERYRALRPGWRPSGDLLETIVRGYVTGASRVLDLGCGRGGVVELFWRDVKVAAGLDPDEPSLAERRTRGMPVITGRGEDLPFAGDTFDLVVSVWVLEHLRTPERVLGEVQRVLRPGGHFVFLTPNLRNPLLAFNRLGRALPQLQRRLVPRLYGRVEADTFPVQYRANTERTIRALAGRVGMAVSELRVVRDPTYLAFNGLMFRASVISDGLLPASWGIHLLGDLERPKTS
;
A
#
# COMPACT_ATOMS: atom_id res chain seq x y z
N MET A 1 23.10 24.37 36.45
CA MET A 1 23.92 24.10 35.23
C MET A 1 23.51 22.73 34.70
N ALA A 2 22.63 22.70 33.73
CA ALA A 2 22.18 21.46 33.06
C ALA A 2 22.57 21.57 31.60
N GLY A 3 23.50 20.74 31.16
CA GLY A 3 24.06 20.76 29.83
C GLY A 3 23.05 20.29 28.79
N SER A 4 22.77 21.16 27.84
CA SER A 4 22.09 20.89 26.59
C SER A 4 22.91 19.90 25.77
N ARG A 5 22.44 18.65 25.66
CA ARG A 5 22.95 17.70 24.67
C ARG A 5 22.30 18.01 23.34
N HIS A 6 23.07 18.63 22.46
CA HIS A 6 22.75 18.75 21.03
C HIS A 6 22.52 17.36 20.45
N ASN A 7 21.27 17.08 20.08
CA ASN A 7 20.95 15.98 19.19
C ASN A 7 21.48 16.37 17.78
N ALA A 8 22.62 15.79 17.42
CA ALA A 8 23.09 15.83 16.03
C ALA A 8 22.05 15.14 15.17
N ALA A 9 21.38 15.92 14.34
CA ALA A 9 20.49 15.43 13.30
C ALA A 9 21.29 14.50 12.37
N VAL A 10 21.04 13.20 12.48
CA VAL A 10 21.59 12.22 11.53
C VAL A 10 20.96 12.54 10.19
N ALA A 11 21.77 13.02 9.25
CA ALA A 11 21.35 13.33 7.90
C ALA A 11 20.72 12.09 7.26
N GLN A 12 19.43 12.15 7.04
CA GLN A 12 18.66 11.11 6.37
C GLN A 12 19.15 10.99 4.93
N LYS A 13 19.64 9.82 4.54
CA LYS A 13 19.84 9.51 3.13
C LYS A 13 18.44 9.45 2.48
N PRO A 14 18.12 10.32 1.52
CA PRO A 14 16.79 10.32 0.91
C PRO A 14 16.52 8.97 0.23
N ALA A 15 15.25 8.55 0.23
CA ALA A 15 14.79 7.56 -0.73
C ALA A 15 15.29 7.97 -2.13
N LEU A 16 15.59 6.99 -3.00
CA LEU A 16 16.07 7.29 -4.36
C LEU A 16 15.25 8.44 -4.96
N PRO A 17 15.90 9.46 -5.53
CA PRO A 17 15.21 10.54 -6.21
C PRO A 17 14.20 9.99 -7.22
N LEU A 18 13.06 10.63 -7.38
CA LEU A 18 11.97 10.16 -8.24
C LEU A 18 12.40 10.01 -9.71
N ASP A 19 13.30 10.86 -10.17
CA ASP A 19 13.93 10.79 -11.51
C ASP A 19 14.71 9.49 -11.69
N VAL A 20 15.50 9.09 -10.69
CA VAL A 20 16.25 7.82 -10.73
C VAL A 20 15.29 6.62 -10.70
N GLN A 21 14.25 6.65 -9.87
CA GLN A 21 13.24 5.59 -9.86
C GLN A 21 12.52 5.51 -11.21
N ASN A 22 12.15 6.63 -11.79
CA ASN A 22 11.51 6.69 -13.10
C ASN A 22 12.43 6.18 -14.21
N SER A 23 13.74 6.48 -14.17
CA SER A 23 14.69 5.95 -15.13
C SER A 23 14.76 4.41 -15.12
N TYR A 24 14.69 3.78 -13.93
CA TYR A 24 14.62 2.31 -13.85
C TYR A 24 13.29 1.76 -14.37
N ARG A 25 12.17 2.45 -14.14
CA ARG A 25 10.86 2.07 -14.69
C ARG A 25 10.86 2.13 -16.21
N GLU A 26 11.39 3.19 -16.81
CA GLU A 26 11.51 3.33 -18.28
C GLU A 26 12.40 2.23 -18.87
N ARG A 27 13.57 1.98 -18.26
CA ARG A 27 14.47 0.90 -18.69
C ARG A 27 13.80 -0.46 -18.60
N TYR A 28 13.02 -0.73 -17.58
CA TYR A 28 12.30 -2.00 -17.46
C TYR A 28 11.14 -2.11 -18.45
N ARG A 29 10.42 -1.02 -18.73
CA ARG A 29 9.40 -0.96 -19.79
C ARG A 29 9.99 -1.30 -21.16
N ALA A 30 11.19 -0.80 -21.46
CA ALA A 30 11.89 -1.14 -22.70
C ALA A 30 12.26 -2.63 -22.80
N LEU A 31 12.60 -3.27 -21.67
CA LEU A 31 12.90 -4.71 -21.61
C LEU A 31 11.65 -5.60 -21.60
N ARG A 32 10.51 -5.08 -21.14
CA ARG A 32 9.24 -5.80 -21.01
C ARG A 32 8.09 -4.91 -21.51
N PRO A 33 7.86 -4.86 -22.83
CA PRO A 33 6.73 -4.13 -23.41
C PRO A 33 5.42 -4.59 -22.77
N GLY A 34 4.56 -3.62 -22.42
CA GLY A 34 3.29 -3.88 -21.74
C GLY A 34 3.37 -3.96 -20.21
N TRP A 35 4.57 -4.00 -19.62
CA TRP A 35 4.69 -3.92 -18.16
C TRP A 35 4.30 -2.53 -17.62
N ARG A 36 3.60 -2.54 -16.50
CA ARG A 36 3.20 -1.33 -15.77
C ARG A 36 3.55 -1.46 -14.30
N PRO A 37 4.03 -0.37 -13.64
CA PRO A 37 4.22 -0.34 -12.19
C PRO A 37 2.92 -0.63 -11.44
N SER A 38 3.04 -1.16 -10.24
CA SER A 38 1.87 -1.50 -9.40
C SER A 38 0.96 -0.31 -9.13
N GLY A 39 1.53 0.90 -8.97
CA GLY A 39 0.76 2.12 -8.77
C GLY A 39 -0.10 2.50 -9.98
N ASP A 40 0.46 2.38 -11.21
CA ASP A 40 -0.27 2.68 -12.46
C ASP A 40 -1.43 1.68 -12.67
N LEU A 41 -1.22 0.41 -12.27
CA LEU A 41 -2.26 -0.62 -12.33
C LEU A 41 -3.38 -0.32 -11.33
N LEU A 42 -3.02 0.01 -10.10
CA LEU A 42 -3.98 0.42 -9.06
C LEU A 42 -4.81 1.62 -9.53
N GLU A 43 -4.14 2.68 -10.00
CA GLU A 43 -4.81 3.90 -10.48
C GLU A 43 -5.80 3.58 -11.61
N THR A 44 -5.45 2.68 -12.52
CA THR A 44 -6.34 2.28 -13.62
C THR A 44 -7.61 1.60 -13.11
N ILE A 45 -7.48 0.68 -12.14
CA ILE A 45 -8.65 0.01 -11.54
C ILE A 45 -9.52 1.01 -10.79
N VAL A 46 -8.89 1.84 -9.94
CA VAL A 46 -9.59 2.87 -9.16
C VAL A 46 -10.37 3.82 -10.07
N ARG A 47 -9.73 4.33 -11.14
CA ARG A 47 -10.39 5.22 -12.10
C ARG A 47 -11.53 4.55 -12.87
N GLY A 48 -11.51 3.23 -13.03
CA GLY A 48 -12.61 2.48 -13.63
C GLY A 48 -13.90 2.53 -12.81
N TYR A 49 -13.81 2.79 -11.52
CA TYR A 49 -14.96 2.91 -10.59
C TYR A 49 -15.35 4.36 -10.29
N VAL A 50 -14.51 5.33 -10.67
CA VAL A 50 -14.72 6.75 -10.34
C VAL A 50 -15.62 7.42 -11.36
N THR A 51 -16.68 8.04 -10.86
CA THR A 51 -17.60 8.94 -11.61
C THR A 51 -17.85 10.19 -10.78
N GLY A 52 -18.42 11.22 -11.37
CA GLY A 52 -18.83 12.43 -10.65
C GLY A 52 -19.88 12.19 -9.53
N ALA A 53 -20.54 11.04 -9.52
CA ALA A 53 -21.48 10.64 -8.48
C ALA A 53 -20.86 9.77 -7.39
N SER A 54 -19.61 9.30 -7.55
CA SER A 54 -18.96 8.36 -6.65
C SER A 54 -18.64 8.98 -5.27
N ARG A 55 -18.70 8.14 -4.25
CA ARG A 55 -18.30 8.44 -2.87
C ARG A 55 -17.12 7.54 -2.51
N VAL A 56 -15.98 8.12 -2.23
CA VAL A 56 -14.70 7.41 -2.11
C VAL A 56 -14.09 7.63 -0.74
N LEU A 57 -13.63 6.54 -0.11
CA LEU A 57 -12.82 6.55 1.10
C LEU A 57 -11.38 6.14 0.79
N ASP A 58 -10.41 6.95 1.23
CA ASP A 58 -8.99 6.61 1.26
C ASP A 58 -8.63 6.08 2.66
N LEU A 59 -8.52 4.77 2.80
CA LEU A 59 -8.22 4.09 4.06
C LEU A 59 -6.70 3.95 4.24
N GLY A 60 -6.16 4.65 5.24
CA GLY A 60 -4.72 4.79 5.45
C GLY A 60 -4.12 5.85 4.53
N CYS A 61 -4.77 7.01 4.45
CA CYS A 61 -4.43 8.06 3.49
C CYS A 61 -3.09 8.78 3.81
N GLY A 62 -2.58 8.68 5.03
CA GLY A 62 -1.31 9.24 5.47
C GLY A 62 -1.03 10.65 4.95
N ARG A 63 0.16 10.83 4.35
CA ARG A 63 0.60 12.07 3.71
C ARG A 63 -0.01 12.31 2.32
N GLY A 64 -0.95 11.46 1.90
CA GLY A 64 -1.64 11.52 0.62
C GLY A 64 -1.36 10.33 -0.30
N GLY A 65 -2.33 10.01 -1.16
CA GLY A 65 -2.30 8.84 -2.01
C GLY A 65 -3.02 9.03 -3.35
N VAL A 66 -3.42 7.92 -3.96
CA VAL A 66 -4.03 7.91 -5.30
C VAL A 66 -5.36 8.67 -5.33
N VAL A 67 -6.13 8.68 -4.25
CA VAL A 67 -7.42 9.39 -4.19
C VAL A 67 -7.23 10.90 -4.33
N GLU A 68 -6.09 11.44 -3.89
CA GLU A 68 -5.77 12.86 -4.05
C GLU A 68 -5.63 13.32 -5.50
N LEU A 69 -5.44 12.40 -6.43
CA LEU A 69 -5.35 12.72 -7.86
C LEU A 69 -6.69 13.08 -8.49
N PHE A 70 -7.81 12.69 -7.86
CA PHE A 70 -9.16 12.85 -8.41
C PHE A 70 -10.25 13.20 -7.38
N TRP A 71 -9.89 13.54 -6.15
CA TRP A 71 -10.88 13.80 -5.09
C TRP A 71 -11.90 14.91 -5.43
N ARG A 72 -11.54 15.83 -6.34
CA ARG A 72 -12.42 16.90 -6.82
C ARG A 72 -13.40 16.46 -7.91
N ASP A 73 -13.12 15.30 -8.51
CA ASP A 73 -13.91 14.76 -9.62
C ASP A 73 -15.02 13.81 -9.14
N VAL A 74 -15.16 13.65 -7.82
CA VAL A 74 -16.14 12.77 -7.18
C VAL A 74 -17.11 13.55 -6.30
N LYS A 75 -18.27 12.97 -6.02
CA LYS A 75 -19.29 13.59 -5.16
C LYS A 75 -18.81 13.77 -3.72
N VAL A 76 -18.12 12.76 -3.17
CA VAL A 76 -17.54 12.77 -1.82
C VAL A 76 -16.21 12.06 -1.87
N ALA A 77 -15.19 12.68 -1.30
CA ALA A 77 -13.94 12.02 -0.97
C ALA A 77 -13.62 12.28 0.51
N ALA A 78 -13.21 11.25 1.22
CA ALA A 78 -12.73 11.34 2.60
C ALA A 78 -11.48 10.47 2.77
N GLY A 79 -10.54 10.92 3.62
CA GLY A 79 -9.40 10.13 4.05
C GLY A 79 -9.51 9.76 5.52
N LEU A 80 -8.97 8.60 5.89
CA LEU A 80 -8.85 8.18 7.28
C LEU A 80 -7.45 7.61 7.52
N ASP A 81 -6.79 8.06 8.59
CA ASP A 81 -5.49 7.53 9.02
C ASP A 81 -5.35 7.67 10.55
N PRO A 82 -4.75 6.70 11.25
CA PRO A 82 -4.48 6.83 12.69
C PRO A 82 -3.31 7.76 13.02
N ASP A 83 -2.46 8.10 12.05
CA ASP A 83 -1.25 8.90 12.24
C ASP A 83 -1.50 10.39 12.00
N GLU A 84 -1.86 11.09 13.08
CA GLU A 84 -2.14 12.52 13.05
C GLU A 84 -0.97 13.36 12.47
N PRO A 85 0.31 13.09 12.78
CA PRO A 85 1.43 13.79 12.16
C PRO A 85 1.44 13.65 10.63
N SER A 86 1.21 12.45 10.09
CA SER A 86 1.12 12.25 8.63
C SER A 86 -0.04 13.03 8.01
N LEU A 87 -1.19 13.08 8.69
CA LEU A 87 -2.33 13.89 8.22
C LEU A 87 -2.00 15.39 8.20
N ALA A 88 -1.24 15.88 9.18
CA ALA A 88 -0.82 17.29 9.25
C ALA A 88 0.18 17.66 8.15
N GLU A 89 1.03 16.71 7.74
CA GLU A 89 2.05 16.90 6.69
C GLU A 89 1.55 16.67 5.26
N ARG A 90 0.25 16.48 5.05
CA ARG A 90 -0.32 16.21 3.73
C ARG A 90 0.01 17.28 2.71
N ARG A 91 0.38 16.82 1.50
CA ARG A 91 0.71 17.69 0.36
C ARG A 91 -0.52 18.37 -0.22
N THR A 92 -1.62 17.65 -0.32
CA THR A 92 -2.90 18.16 -0.84
C THR A 92 -3.79 18.59 0.30
N ARG A 93 -4.10 19.88 0.35
CA ARG A 93 -5.06 20.44 1.29
C ARG A 93 -6.44 20.52 0.63
N GLY A 94 -7.48 20.28 1.43
CA GLY A 94 -8.88 20.45 1.01
C GLY A 94 -9.70 19.17 0.92
N MET A 95 -9.13 17.99 0.69
CA MET A 95 -9.83 16.73 0.89
C MET A 95 -10.06 16.51 2.39
N PRO A 96 -11.30 16.29 2.85
CA PRO A 96 -11.61 15.99 4.24
C PRO A 96 -10.84 14.76 4.74
N VAL A 97 -10.23 14.84 5.92
CA VAL A 97 -9.55 13.73 6.57
C VAL A 97 -9.94 13.61 8.02
N ILE A 98 -9.93 12.40 8.53
CA ILE A 98 -10.34 12.04 9.89
C ILE A 98 -9.21 11.21 10.51
N THR A 99 -8.81 11.58 11.72
CA THR A 99 -7.95 10.71 12.54
C THR A 99 -8.79 9.55 13.06
N GLY A 100 -8.42 8.32 12.72
CA GLY A 100 -9.20 7.14 13.09
C GLY A 100 -8.54 5.83 12.70
N ARG A 101 -9.13 4.73 13.16
CA ARG A 101 -8.60 3.37 12.92
C ARG A 101 -9.53 2.60 12.00
N GLY A 102 -8.95 1.76 11.14
CA GLY A 102 -9.71 0.91 10.23
C GLY A 102 -10.60 -0.13 10.91
N GLU A 103 -10.31 -0.46 12.18
CA GLU A 103 -11.11 -1.38 13.01
C GLU A 103 -12.46 -0.80 13.48
N ASP A 104 -12.66 0.53 13.35
CA ASP A 104 -13.87 1.24 13.80
C ASP A 104 -14.03 2.50 12.96
N LEU A 105 -14.62 2.33 11.75
CA LEU A 105 -14.77 3.41 10.80
C LEU A 105 -15.91 4.36 11.21
N PRO A 106 -15.64 5.68 11.40
CA PRO A 106 -16.64 6.64 11.87
C PRO A 106 -17.61 7.07 10.75
N PHE A 107 -18.08 6.11 9.98
CA PHE A 107 -19.01 6.32 8.87
C PHE A 107 -20.21 5.39 9.00
N ALA A 108 -21.36 5.85 8.54
CA ALA A 108 -22.56 5.00 8.46
C ALA A 108 -22.34 3.85 7.45
N GLY A 109 -23.11 2.78 7.61
CA GLY A 109 -23.16 1.72 6.59
C GLY A 109 -23.63 2.27 5.24
N ASP A 110 -23.31 1.58 4.17
CA ASP A 110 -23.75 1.91 2.81
C ASP A 110 -23.41 3.35 2.36
N THR A 111 -22.25 3.86 2.83
CA THR A 111 -21.84 5.24 2.56
C THR A 111 -21.03 5.37 1.28
N PHE A 112 -20.12 4.45 1.00
CA PHE A 112 -19.13 4.58 -0.07
C PHE A 112 -19.39 3.62 -1.22
N ASP A 113 -19.08 4.07 -2.43
CA ASP A 113 -19.07 3.25 -3.64
C ASP A 113 -17.70 2.58 -3.83
N LEU A 114 -16.65 3.21 -3.31
CA LEU A 114 -15.27 2.75 -3.41
C LEU A 114 -14.49 3.03 -2.12
N VAL A 115 -13.78 2.04 -1.62
CA VAL A 115 -12.74 2.19 -0.60
C VAL A 115 -11.40 1.84 -1.25
N VAL A 116 -10.41 2.71 -1.09
CA VAL A 116 -9.04 2.49 -1.60
C VAL A 116 -8.09 2.37 -0.42
N SER A 117 -7.11 1.46 -0.49
CA SER A 117 -6.11 1.31 0.56
C SER A 117 -4.76 0.91 -0.02
N VAL A 118 -3.71 1.69 0.29
CA VAL A 118 -2.37 1.51 -0.27
C VAL A 118 -1.35 1.45 0.86
N TRP A 119 -0.63 0.33 0.95
CA TRP A 119 0.40 0.09 1.99
C TRP A 119 -0.14 0.13 3.43
N VAL A 120 -1.34 -0.45 3.66
CA VAL A 120 -2.00 -0.51 4.97
C VAL A 120 -2.14 -1.95 5.46
N LEU A 121 -2.52 -2.88 4.58
CA LEU A 121 -2.87 -4.24 4.97
C LEU A 121 -1.75 -4.97 5.71
N GLU A 122 -0.49 -4.64 5.40
CA GLU A 122 0.68 -5.19 6.09
C GLU A 122 0.80 -4.78 7.57
N HIS A 123 0.15 -3.68 7.95
CA HIS A 123 0.19 -3.13 9.32
C HIS A 123 -0.98 -3.62 10.19
N LEU A 124 -2.02 -4.20 9.60
CA LEU A 124 -3.24 -4.57 10.31
C LEU A 124 -3.00 -5.68 11.34
N ARG A 125 -3.38 -5.42 12.59
CA ARG A 125 -3.38 -6.43 13.66
C ARG A 125 -4.60 -7.35 13.58
N THR A 126 -5.75 -6.80 13.19
CA THR A 126 -7.05 -7.46 13.10
C THR A 126 -7.66 -7.25 11.70
N PRO A 127 -7.05 -7.81 10.62
CA PRO A 127 -7.49 -7.54 9.26
C PRO A 127 -8.95 -7.97 9.00
N GLU A 128 -9.44 -9.00 9.67
CA GLU A 128 -10.84 -9.43 9.55
C GLU A 128 -11.81 -8.34 10.04
N ARG A 129 -11.50 -7.68 11.16
CA ARG A 129 -12.33 -6.58 11.68
C ARG A 129 -12.30 -5.38 10.73
N VAL A 130 -11.12 -5.03 10.20
CA VAL A 130 -10.99 -3.93 9.23
C VAL A 130 -11.78 -4.23 7.95
N LEU A 131 -11.67 -5.45 7.41
CA LEU A 131 -12.43 -5.84 6.22
C LEU A 131 -13.95 -5.87 6.50
N GLY A 132 -14.37 -6.25 7.69
CA GLY A 132 -15.78 -6.19 8.12
C GLY A 132 -16.30 -4.75 8.14
N GLU A 133 -15.51 -3.80 8.65
CA GLU A 133 -15.85 -2.38 8.62
C GLU A 133 -15.87 -1.83 7.18
N VAL A 134 -14.90 -2.21 6.35
CA VAL A 134 -14.89 -1.87 4.92
C VAL A 134 -16.15 -2.38 4.24
N GLN A 135 -16.51 -3.65 4.47
CA GLN A 135 -17.74 -4.24 3.94
C GLN A 135 -18.99 -3.48 4.41
N ARG A 136 -19.06 -3.11 5.69
CA ARG A 136 -20.18 -2.37 6.27
C ARG A 136 -20.37 -0.98 5.64
N VAL A 137 -19.29 -0.23 5.43
CA VAL A 137 -19.37 1.14 4.90
C VAL A 137 -19.51 1.20 3.37
N LEU A 138 -19.14 0.13 2.66
CA LEU A 138 -19.40 0.01 1.22
C LEU A 138 -20.89 -0.19 0.96
N ARG A 139 -21.39 0.36 -0.12
CA ARG A 139 -22.72 0.05 -0.65
C ARG A 139 -22.74 -1.34 -1.28
N PRO A 140 -23.91 -2.00 -1.36
CA PRO A 140 -24.06 -3.19 -2.21
C PRO A 140 -23.59 -2.90 -3.65
N GLY A 141 -22.67 -3.73 -4.18
CA GLY A 141 -21.98 -3.50 -5.45
C GLY A 141 -20.82 -2.51 -5.38
N GLY A 142 -20.43 -2.05 -4.18
CA GLY A 142 -19.25 -1.22 -3.97
C GLY A 142 -17.96 -2.03 -3.88
N HIS A 143 -16.83 -1.40 -4.12
CA HIS A 143 -15.52 -2.04 -4.29
C HIS A 143 -14.50 -1.61 -3.24
N PHE A 144 -13.67 -2.56 -2.82
CA PHE A 144 -12.47 -2.31 -2.03
C PHE A 144 -11.23 -2.65 -2.85
N VAL A 145 -10.52 -1.60 -3.31
CA VAL A 145 -9.31 -1.74 -4.12
C VAL A 145 -8.08 -1.46 -3.26
N PHE A 146 -7.12 -2.37 -3.27
CA PHE A 146 -5.93 -2.23 -2.44
C PHE A 146 -4.65 -2.69 -3.12
N LEU A 147 -3.53 -2.13 -2.64
CA LEU A 147 -2.17 -2.53 -3.00
C LEU A 147 -1.37 -2.79 -1.72
N THR A 148 -0.76 -3.97 -1.62
CA THR A 148 0.00 -4.37 -0.43
C THR A 148 1.20 -5.26 -0.82
N PRO A 149 2.27 -5.35 0.01
CA PRO A 149 3.36 -6.28 -0.23
C PRO A 149 2.89 -7.73 -0.24
N ASN A 150 3.49 -8.55 -1.10
CA ASN A 150 3.22 -9.99 -1.18
C ASN A 150 4.23 -10.78 -0.33
N LEU A 151 3.79 -11.35 0.78
CA LEU A 151 4.65 -12.11 1.69
C LEU A 151 5.22 -13.40 1.07
N ARG A 152 4.69 -13.87 -0.08
CA ARG A 152 5.29 -14.98 -0.84
C ARG A 152 6.56 -14.57 -1.58
N ASN A 153 6.82 -13.27 -1.72
CA ASN A 153 8.09 -12.80 -2.26
C ASN A 153 9.23 -13.15 -1.28
N PRO A 154 10.28 -13.87 -1.71
CA PRO A 154 11.33 -14.34 -0.81
C PRO A 154 12.11 -13.21 -0.13
N LEU A 155 12.24 -12.04 -0.76
CA LEU A 155 12.91 -10.89 -0.17
C LEU A 155 12.11 -10.31 1.00
N LEU A 156 10.79 -10.25 0.88
CA LEU A 156 9.91 -9.82 1.97
C LEU A 156 9.82 -10.88 3.08
N ALA A 157 9.82 -12.16 2.70
CA ALA A 157 9.87 -13.25 3.66
C ALA A 157 11.18 -13.23 4.47
N PHE A 158 12.30 -12.97 3.80
CA PHE A 158 13.61 -12.82 4.45
C PHE A 158 13.66 -11.61 5.39
N ASN A 159 13.08 -10.48 5.02
CA ASN A 159 12.95 -9.32 5.90
C ASN A 159 12.14 -9.64 7.18
N ARG A 160 11.11 -10.46 7.07
CA ARG A 160 10.35 -10.94 8.22
C ARG A 160 11.19 -11.84 9.13
N LEU A 161 11.98 -12.74 8.55
CA LEU A 161 12.90 -13.61 9.30
C LEU A 161 14.04 -12.81 9.93
N GLY A 162 14.56 -11.79 9.24
CA GLY A 162 15.62 -10.90 9.74
C GLY A 162 15.22 -10.11 11.00
N ARG A 163 13.93 -9.90 11.25
CA ARG A 163 13.42 -9.33 12.51
C ARG A 163 13.69 -10.22 13.73
N ALA A 164 13.86 -11.52 13.54
CA ALA A 164 14.33 -12.42 14.58
C ALA A 164 15.81 -12.22 14.94
N LEU A 165 16.56 -11.45 14.10
CA LEU A 165 17.97 -11.14 14.27
C LEU A 165 18.21 -9.61 14.24
N PRO A 166 17.81 -8.87 15.28
CA PRO A 166 17.78 -7.40 15.29
C PRO A 166 19.14 -6.75 15.04
N GLN A 167 20.23 -7.38 15.44
CA GLN A 167 21.59 -6.84 15.21
C GLN A 167 22.00 -6.87 13.73
N LEU A 168 21.59 -7.91 12.99
CA LEU A 168 21.86 -8.03 11.56
C LEU A 168 20.96 -7.06 10.76
N GLN A 169 19.71 -6.89 11.19
CA GLN A 169 18.77 -5.97 10.60
C GLN A 169 19.22 -4.51 10.71
N ARG A 170 19.66 -4.08 11.89
CA ARG A 170 20.19 -2.71 12.13
C ARG A 170 21.39 -2.37 11.24
N ARG A 171 22.19 -3.35 10.82
CA ARG A 171 23.35 -3.13 9.94
C ARG A 171 23.02 -3.20 8.45
N LEU A 172 22.07 -4.05 8.04
CA LEU A 172 21.76 -4.34 6.63
C LEU A 172 20.63 -3.47 6.08
N VAL A 173 19.55 -3.25 6.84
CA VAL A 173 18.36 -2.52 6.35
C VAL A 173 18.66 -1.07 5.97
N PRO A 174 19.37 -0.25 6.76
CA PRO A 174 19.71 1.11 6.35
C PRO A 174 20.60 1.16 5.09
N ARG A 175 21.48 0.16 4.92
CA ARG A 175 22.37 0.07 3.75
C ARG A 175 21.66 -0.40 2.49
N LEU A 176 20.64 -1.26 2.64
CA LEU A 176 19.92 -1.86 1.51
C LEU A 176 18.71 -1.02 1.09
N TYR A 177 17.98 -0.44 2.02
CA TYR A 177 16.69 0.20 1.75
C TYR A 177 16.68 1.72 1.86
N GLY A 178 17.72 2.34 2.44
CA GLY A 178 17.82 3.80 2.58
C GLY A 178 16.66 4.45 3.37
N ARG A 179 15.81 3.66 4.04
CA ARG A 179 14.68 4.14 4.85
C ARG A 179 15.09 4.27 6.30
N VAL A 180 14.70 5.36 6.94
CA VAL A 180 14.88 5.59 8.36
C VAL A 180 13.77 4.88 9.13
N GLU A 181 14.14 4.23 10.23
CA GLU A 181 13.26 3.46 11.13
C GLU A 181 12.06 4.31 11.68
N ALA A 182 12.21 5.64 11.71
CA ALA A 182 11.22 6.56 12.25
C ALA A 182 9.92 6.67 11.41
N ASP A 183 9.96 6.32 10.11
CA ASP A 183 8.80 6.39 9.20
C ASP A 183 8.14 5.02 8.95
N THR A 184 8.50 3.98 9.69
CA THR A 184 7.99 2.63 9.46
C THR A 184 7.09 2.17 10.60
N PHE A 185 5.78 2.12 10.33
CA PHE A 185 4.84 1.45 11.23
C PHE A 185 5.18 -0.05 11.36
N PRO A 186 4.96 -0.67 12.53
CA PRO A 186 5.19 -2.10 12.71
C PRO A 186 4.35 -2.93 11.72
N VAL A 187 4.99 -3.75 10.89
CA VAL A 187 4.28 -4.64 9.98
C VAL A 187 3.93 -5.97 10.67
N GLN A 188 2.73 -6.46 10.41
CA GLN A 188 2.16 -7.69 10.95
C GLN A 188 2.09 -8.81 9.88
N TYR A 189 1.90 -8.44 8.61
CA TYR A 189 1.76 -9.34 7.46
C TYR A 189 0.69 -10.44 7.65
N ARG A 190 -0.47 -10.08 8.23
CA ARG A 190 -1.58 -11.01 8.46
C ARG A 190 -2.53 -11.14 7.28
N ALA A 191 -2.48 -10.19 6.32
CA ALA A 191 -3.33 -10.13 5.13
C ALA A 191 -2.50 -9.98 3.83
N ASN A 192 -1.32 -10.62 3.73
CA ASN A 192 -0.35 -10.34 2.68
C ASN A 192 -0.03 -11.58 1.81
N THR A 193 -0.98 -12.49 1.68
CA THR A 193 -0.93 -13.58 0.70
C THR A 193 -2.30 -13.72 0.03
N GLU A 194 -2.33 -14.20 -1.22
CA GLU A 194 -3.60 -14.45 -1.92
C GLU A 194 -4.54 -15.35 -1.11
N ARG A 195 -3.98 -16.41 -0.50
CA ARG A 195 -4.75 -17.35 0.33
C ARG A 195 -5.41 -16.65 1.53
N THR A 196 -4.66 -15.82 2.25
CA THR A 196 -5.21 -15.11 3.43
C THR A 196 -6.24 -14.07 3.03
N ILE A 197 -6.03 -13.34 1.93
CA ILE A 197 -7.00 -12.35 1.44
C ILE A 197 -8.30 -13.02 1.03
N ARG A 198 -8.26 -14.12 0.24
CA ARG A 198 -9.46 -14.86 -0.15
C ARG A 198 -10.22 -15.42 1.06
N ALA A 199 -9.50 -15.95 2.04
CA ALA A 199 -10.13 -16.46 3.27
C ALA A 199 -10.80 -15.33 4.09
N LEU A 200 -10.15 -14.18 4.22
CA LEU A 200 -10.69 -13.01 4.92
C LEU A 200 -11.91 -12.44 4.19
N ALA A 201 -11.83 -12.28 2.87
CA ALA A 201 -12.95 -11.81 2.05
C ALA A 201 -14.19 -12.70 2.23
N GLY A 202 -14.02 -14.03 2.16
CA GLY A 202 -15.11 -14.98 2.35
C GLY A 202 -15.74 -14.91 3.76
N ARG A 203 -14.92 -14.69 4.82
CA ARG A 203 -15.44 -14.56 6.20
C ARG A 203 -16.31 -13.32 6.39
N VAL A 204 -15.98 -12.23 5.73
CA VAL A 204 -16.75 -10.97 5.82
C VAL A 204 -17.81 -10.84 4.72
N GLY A 205 -18.03 -11.87 3.91
CA GLY A 205 -19.05 -11.85 2.86
C GLY A 205 -18.72 -10.98 1.66
N MET A 206 -17.44 -10.70 1.37
CA MET A 206 -16.99 -10.01 0.17
C MET A 206 -16.60 -11.00 -0.94
N ALA A 207 -16.94 -10.69 -2.18
CA ALA A 207 -16.49 -11.42 -3.37
C ALA A 207 -15.12 -10.90 -3.83
N VAL A 208 -14.29 -11.80 -4.37
CA VAL A 208 -13.01 -11.41 -4.97
C VAL A 208 -13.22 -11.18 -6.46
N SER A 209 -13.32 -9.93 -6.88
CA SER A 209 -13.46 -9.53 -8.30
C SER A 209 -12.12 -9.68 -9.03
N GLU A 210 -11.05 -9.20 -8.42
CA GLU A 210 -9.69 -9.38 -8.93
C GLU A 210 -8.72 -9.57 -7.77
N LEU A 211 -7.75 -10.47 -7.93
CA LEU A 211 -6.61 -10.58 -7.02
C LEU A 211 -5.43 -11.12 -7.80
N ARG A 212 -4.45 -10.26 -8.04
CA ARG A 212 -3.26 -10.63 -8.80
C ARG A 212 -1.97 -10.27 -8.08
N VAL A 213 -0.96 -11.06 -8.37
CA VAL A 213 0.42 -10.80 -7.99
C VAL A 213 1.05 -9.91 -9.05
N VAL A 214 1.60 -8.78 -8.63
CA VAL A 214 2.28 -7.84 -9.52
C VAL A 214 3.79 -7.97 -9.37
N ARG A 215 4.47 -8.13 -10.50
CA ARG A 215 5.92 -8.07 -10.60
C ARG A 215 6.35 -6.62 -10.79
N ASP A 216 7.14 -6.11 -9.87
CA ASP A 216 7.74 -4.78 -9.98
C ASP A 216 9.21 -4.83 -9.53
N PRO A 217 10.13 -5.28 -10.39
CA PRO A 217 11.54 -5.38 -10.06
C PRO A 217 12.17 -3.99 -9.81
N THR A 218 11.52 -2.91 -10.26
CA THR A 218 12.00 -1.56 -10.03
C THR A 218 11.85 -1.11 -8.58
N TYR A 219 10.95 -1.75 -7.83
CA TYR A 219 10.74 -1.48 -6.41
C TYR A 219 12.00 -1.76 -5.56
N LEU A 220 12.85 -2.69 -6.00
CA LEU A 220 14.10 -3.08 -5.33
C LEU A 220 15.35 -2.50 -6.00
N ALA A 221 15.19 -1.64 -6.99
CA ALA A 221 16.27 -1.07 -7.77
C ALA A 221 16.93 0.13 -7.09
N PHE A 222 17.59 -0.07 -5.95
CA PHE A 222 18.30 1.00 -5.22
C PHE A 222 19.61 1.47 -5.89
N ASN A 223 20.13 0.69 -6.84
CA ASN A 223 21.27 1.01 -7.69
C ASN A 223 21.26 0.14 -8.96
N GLY A 224 22.15 0.44 -9.90
CA GLY A 224 22.22 -0.27 -11.19
C GLY A 224 22.50 -1.78 -11.08
N LEU A 225 23.27 -2.21 -10.07
CA LEU A 225 23.56 -3.63 -9.84
C LEU A 225 22.31 -4.35 -9.34
N MET A 226 21.62 -3.78 -8.36
CA MET A 226 20.36 -4.32 -7.82
C MET A 226 19.26 -4.31 -8.87
N PHE A 227 19.19 -3.28 -9.72
CA PHE A 227 18.28 -3.27 -10.86
C PHE A 227 18.52 -4.46 -11.79
N ARG A 228 19.78 -4.70 -12.19
CA ARG A 228 20.11 -5.86 -13.05
C ARG A 228 19.77 -7.19 -12.37
N ALA A 229 20.12 -7.34 -11.10
CA ALA A 229 19.81 -8.55 -10.34
C ALA A 229 18.28 -8.78 -10.23
N SER A 230 17.49 -7.74 -9.98
CA SER A 230 16.03 -7.85 -9.90
C SER A 230 15.39 -8.15 -11.27
N VAL A 231 15.93 -7.61 -12.37
CA VAL A 231 15.46 -7.93 -13.74
C VAL A 231 15.75 -9.41 -14.09
N ILE A 232 16.95 -9.91 -13.76
CA ILE A 232 17.31 -11.31 -13.97
C ILE A 232 16.42 -12.22 -13.12
N SER A 233 16.27 -11.91 -11.83
CA SER A 233 15.44 -12.70 -10.92
C SER A 233 13.97 -12.72 -11.34
N ASP A 234 13.44 -11.63 -11.88
CA ASP A 234 12.06 -11.56 -12.36
C ASP A 234 11.78 -12.56 -13.49
N GLY A 235 12.76 -12.82 -14.36
CA GLY A 235 12.65 -13.83 -15.43
C GLY A 235 12.73 -15.28 -14.94
N LEU A 236 13.34 -15.52 -13.78
CA LEU A 236 13.59 -16.86 -13.24
C LEU A 236 12.60 -17.28 -12.16
N LEU A 237 12.01 -16.33 -11.44
CA LEU A 237 11.14 -16.61 -10.29
C LEU A 237 9.71 -16.91 -10.74
N PRO A 238 8.97 -17.78 -9.99
CA PRO A 238 7.55 -18.03 -10.22
C PRO A 238 6.73 -16.74 -10.22
N ALA A 239 5.68 -16.66 -11.03
CA ALA A 239 4.79 -15.49 -11.09
C ALA A 239 4.19 -15.15 -9.72
N SER A 240 3.89 -16.16 -8.90
CA SER A 240 3.36 -16.01 -7.55
C SER A 240 4.31 -15.33 -6.54
N TRP A 241 5.57 -15.09 -6.93
CA TRP A 241 6.59 -14.43 -6.12
C TRP A 241 6.77 -12.95 -6.48
N GLY A 242 5.88 -12.38 -7.29
CA GLY A 242 5.85 -10.93 -7.50
C GLY A 242 5.80 -10.17 -6.19
N ILE A 243 6.28 -8.93 -6.20
CA ILE A 243 6.54 -8.14 -4.99
C ILE A 243 5.26 -7.64 -4.32
N HIS A 244 4.19 -7.40 -5.10
CA HIS A 244 2.96 -6.81 -4.60
C HIS A 244 1.74 -7.69 -4.88
N LEU A 245 0.72 -7.52 -4.05
CA LEU A 245 -0.65 -7.98 -4.28
C LEU A 245 -1.51 -6.76 -4.58
N LEU A 246 -2.18 -6.80 -5.71
CA LEU A 246 -3.21 -5.86 -6.11
C LEU A 246 -4.55 -6.59 -6.08
N GLY A 247 -5.49 -6.09 -5.29
CA GLY A 247 -6.79 -6.73 -5.09
C GLY A 247 -7.94 -5.77 -5.26
N ASP A 248 -9.04 -6.33 -5.72
CA ASP A 248 -10.36 -5.74 -5.81
C ASP A 248 -11.38 -6.71 -5.21
N LEU A 249 -12.00 -6.31 -4.13
CA LEU A 249 -13.04 -7.06 -3.45
C LEU A 249 -14.36 -6.31 -3.61
N GLU A 250 -15.41 -6.99 -3.98
CA GLU A 250 -16.76 -6.43 -4.15
C GLU A 250 -17.64 -6.80 -2.96
N ARG A 251 -18.40 -5.84 -2.45
CA ARG A 251 -19.56 -6.16 -1.62
C ARG A 251 -20.70 -6.63 -2.51
N PRO A 252 -21.17 -7.88 -2.41
CA PRO A 252 -22.22 -8.40 -3.27
C PRO A 252 -23.48 -7.55 -3.22
N LYS A 253 -24.18 -7.44 -4.34
CA LYS A 253 -25.51 -6.84 -4.41
C LYS A 253 -26.46 -7.74 -3.61
N THR A 254 -27.26 -7.15 -2.75
CA THR A 254 -28.35 -7.86 -2.08
C THR A 254 -29.36 -8.29 -3.16
N SER A 255 -29.62 -9.58 -3.25
CA SER A 255 -30.64 -10.17 -4.14
C SER A 255 -32.04 -9.68 -3.76
#